data_9ca09ba001fe6bb775e8c2169cdd3697
#
_entry.id   9ca09ba001fe6bb775e8c2169cdd3697
#
_cell.length_a   1.000
_cell.length_b   1.000
_cell.length_c   1.000
_cell.angle_alpha   90.00
_cell.angle_beta   90.00
_cell.angle_gamma   90.00
#
_symmetry.space_group_name_H-M   'P 1'
#
loop_
_entity.id
_entity.type
_entity.pdbx_description
1 polymer ?
#
loop_
_entity_poly.entity_id
_entity_poly.type
_entity_poly.pdbx_seq_one_letter_code
_entity_poly.pdbx_strand_id
1 'polypeptide(L)'
;MSDSDSGKGEIRRRLREKLAAMSEEDRHTKSLSACSFVAGTADFVAARVVMLYLSAPAEVDTAPLALRAWQDGKTVVVPKVSWDQRRMLPVELTSLTSGLTTTGAGVREPVAGAPIPLNLIDLVVVPGLGFTTDGHRIGRGMGFYDRFLAQSEFIGVSCGLAFEEQVVPRLPVLEHDISLIMLATDRGIRRFSSNWIGQQ
;
A
#
# COMPACT_ATOMS: atom_id res chain seq x y z
N MET A 1 20.86 14.51 -13.44
CA MET A 1 20.05 14.30 -12.20
C MET A 1 19.26 15.58 -12.05
N SER A 2 17.93 15.51 -12.22
CA SER A 2 17.07 16.68 -12.19
C SER A 2 16.80 17.13 -10.74
N ASP A 3 16.58 18.42 -10.49
CA ASP A 3 16.25 19.02 -9.18
C ASP A 3 15.08 18.33 -8.47
N SER A 4 14.18 17.71 -9.24
CA SER A 4 13.03 16.95 -8.71
C SER A 4 13.42 15.65 -7.98
N ASP A 5 14.49 14.99 -8.37
CA ASP A 5 14.93 13.74 -7.72
C ASP A 5 15.69 14.03 -6.42
N SER A 6 16.42 15.14 -6.35
CA SER A 6 17.05 15.65 -5.13
C SER A 6 16.00 16.00 -4.07
N GLY A 7 14.89 16.64 -4.46
CA GLY A 7 13.80 16.99 -3.55
C GLY A 7 13.05 15.76 -2.99
N LYS A 8 12.80 14.74 -3.82
CA LYS A 8 12.19 13.47 -3.36
C LYS A 8 13.08 12.72 -2.37
N GLY A 9 14.40 12.77 -2.56
CA GLY A 9 15.39 12.13 -1.67
C GLY A 9 15.34 12.69 -0.25
N GLU A 10 15.36 14.00 -0.11
CA GLU A 10 15.29 14.70 1.18
C GLU A 10 13.97 14.44 1.91
N ILE A 11 12.83 14.48 1.19
CA ILE A 11 11.53 14.18 1.77
C ILE A 11 11.47 12.73 2.28
N ARG A 12 11.99 11.75 1.52
CA ARG A 12 12.07 10.35 1.96
C ARG A 12 12.90 10.20 3.22
N ARG A 13 14.02 10.91 3.34
CA ARG A 13 14.90 10.88 4.51
C ARG A 13 14.15 11.37 5.75
N ARG A 14 13.53 12.56 5.68
CA ARG A 14 12.77 13.16 6.80
C ARG A 14 11.61 12.28 7.26
N LEU A 15 10.87 11.68 6.31
CA LEU A 15 9.75 10.80 6.63
C LEU A 15 10.22 9.50 7.29
N ARG A 16 11.35 8.91 6.83
CA ARG A 16 11.93 7.73 7.51
C ARG A 16 12.36 8.05 8.93
N GLU A 17 13.01 9.19 9.16
CA GLU A 17 13.41 9.64 10.50
C GLU A 17 12.19 9.80 11.41
N LYS A 18 11.13 10.43 10.91
CA LYS A 18 9.86 10.60 11.66
C LYS A 18 9.24 9.26 12.03
N LEU A 19 9.18 8.31 11.10
CA LEU A 19 8.64 6.98 11.35
C LEU A 19 9.53 6.16 12.31
N ALA A 20 10.84 6.29 12.21
CA ALA A 20 11.78 5.61 13.12
C ALA A 20 11.70 6.13 14.56
N ALA A 21 11.29 7.39 14.75
CA ALA A 21 11.11 7.98 16.06
C ALA A 21 9.82 7.55 16.78
N MET A 22 8.88 6.90 16.09
CA MET A 22 7.66 6.38 16.71
C MET A 22 7.96 5.20 17.62
N SER A 23 7.31 5.14 18.78
CA SER A 23 7.39 3.98 19.67
C SER A 23 6.75 2.74 19.04
N GLU A 24 7.15 1.55 19.48
CA GLU A 24 6.52 0.30 19.02
C GLU A 24 5.04 0.23 19.44
N GLU A 25 4.72 0.69 20.65
CA GLU A 25 3.36 0.75 21.18
C GLU A 25 2.46 1.68 20.35
N ASP A 26 2.96 2.88 20.00
CA ASP A 26 2.23 3.80 19.13
C ASP A 26 1.99 3.19 17.75
N ARG A 27 3.03 2.59 17.14
CA ARG A 27 2.88 1.90 15.85
C ARG A 27 1.85 0.79 15.89
N HIS A 28 1.87 -0.02 16.95
CA HIS A 28 0.90 -1.10 17.13
C HIS A 28 -0.52 -0.56 17.25
N THR A 29 -0.76 0.35 18.18
CA THR A 29 -2.09 0.94 18.42
C THR A 29 -2.65 1.63 17.18
N LYS A 30 -1.81 2.44 16.52
CA LYS A 30 -2.19 3.15 15.28
C LYS A 30 -2.43 2.20 14.11
N SER A 31 -1.67 1.10 14.01
CA SER A 31 -1.90 0.08 12.99
C SER A 31 -3.26 -0.59 13.15
N LEU A 32 -3.63 -0.94 14.39
CA LEU A 32 -4.96 -1.49 14.68
C LEU A 32 -6.07 -0.52 14.27
N SER A 33 -5.92 0.77 14.62
CA SER A 33 -6.91 1.80 14.28
C SER A 33 -7.03 1.98 12.76
N ALA A 34 -5.91 2.12 12.04
CA ALA A 34 -5.90 2.30 10.60
C ALA A 34 -6.52 1.09 9.88
N CYS A 35 -6.16 -0.13 10.28
CA CYS A 35 -6.76 -1.36 9.75
C CYS A 35 -8.27 -1.44 10.03
N SER A 36 -8.71 -1.04 11.21
CA SER A 36 -10.14 -1.00 11.57
C SER A 36 -10.91 -0.03 10.67
N PHE A 37 -10.36 1.15 10.37
CA PHE A 37 -10.99 2.09 9.44
C PHE A 37 -11.12 1.49 8.03
N VAL A 38 -10.08 0.83 7.49
CA VAL A 38 -10.19 0.14 6.20
C VAL A 38 -11.26 -0.93 6.23
N ALA A 39 -11.27 -1.78 7.26
CA ALA A 39 -12.23 -2.88 7.41
C ALA A 39 -13.69 -2.39 7.49
N GLY A 40 -13.93 -1.16 7.95
CA GLY A 40 -15.24 -0.52 8.00
C GLY A 40 -15.70 0.13 6.69
N THR A 41 -14.86 0.19 5.66
CA THR A 41 -15.25 0.80 4.37
C THR A 41 -16.18 -0.10 3.58
N ALA A 42 -17.08 0.51 2.79
CA ALA A 42 -17.94 -0.23 1.87
C ALA A 42 -17.12 -1.03 0.85
N ASP A 43 -15.97 -0.49 0.41
CA ASP A 43 -15.07 -1.17 -0.53
C ASP A 43 -14.47 -2.44 0.07
N PHE A 44 -14.00 -2.40 1.32
CA PHE A 44 -13.50 -3.61 1.98
C PHE A 44 -14.62 -4.62 2.22
N VAL A 45 -15.79 -4.16 2.67
CA VAL A 45 -16.95 -5.05 2.93
C VAL A 45 -17.39 -5.78 1.66
N ALA A 46 -17.44 -5.08 0.52
CA ALA A 46 -17.83 -5.63 -0.77
C ALA A 46 -16.74 -6.48 -1.44
N ALA A 47 -15.46 -6.24 -1.11
CA ALA A 47 -14.34 -6.93 -1.73
C ALA A 47 -14.38 -8.44 -1.46
N ARG A 48 -14.04 -9.23 -2.48
CA ARG A 48 -13.79 -10.68 -2.40
C ARG A 48 -12.30 -10.98 -2.34
N VAL A 49 -11.51 -10.20 -3.08
CA VAL A 49 -10.05 -10.32 -3.15
C VAL A 49 -9.41 -9.01 -2.71
N VAL A 50 -8.62 -9.07 -1.64
CA VAL A 50 -7.94 -7.92 -1.07
C VAL A 50 -6.43 -8.11 -1.19
N MET A 51 -5.76 -7.18 -1.85
CA MET A 51 -4.30 -7.18 -1.92
C MET A 51 -3.72 -6.32 -0.80
N LEU A 52 -2.85 -6.93 0.00
CA LEU A 52 -2.12 -6.29 1.09
C LEU A 52 -0.61 -6.32 0.79
N TYR A 53 0.17 -5.51 1.48
CA TYR A 53 1.62 -5.70 1.56
C TYR A 53 1.99 -6.44 2.85
N LEU A 54 3.11 -7.12 2.87
CA LEU A 54 3.70 -7.66 4.10
C LEU A 54 4.56 -6.56 4.71
N SER A 55 4.09 -6.02 5.83
CA SER A 55 4.66 -4.81 6.46
C SER A 55 6.11 -4.98 6.89
N ALA A 56 6.92 -3.98 6.59
CA ALA A 56 8.24 -3.79 7.18
C ALA A 56 8.12 -3.07 8.55
N PRO A 57 9.16 -3.10 9.40
CA PRO A 57 9.07 -2.63 10.80
C PRO A 57 8.59 -1.19 11.00
N ALA A 58 8.78 -0.30 10.02
CA ALA A 58 8.36 1.10 10.10
C ALA A 58 7.06 1.40 9.32
N GLU A 59 6.39 0.39 8.78
CA GLU A 59 5.13 0.53 8.07
C GLU A 59 3.95 0.19 9.00
N VAL A 60 2.74 0.62 8.61
CA VAL A 60 1.52 0.17 9.28
C VAL A 60 1.43 -1.34 9.15
N ASP A 61 1.24 -2.04 10.26
CA ASP A 61 1.09 -3.50 10.26
C ASP A 61 -0.26 -3.90 9.65
N THR A 62 -0.19 -4.65 8.55
CA THR A 62 -1.36 -5.14 7.82
C THR A 62 -1.89 -6.48 8.32
N ALA A 63 -1.21 -7.13 9.26
CA ALA A 63 -1.63 -8.41 9.81
C ALA A 63 -3.07 -8.38 10.38
N PRO A 64 -3.50 -7.35 11.13
CA PRO A 64 -4.88 -7.25 11.61
C PRO A 64 -5.91 -7.25 10.47
N LEU A 65 -5.59 -6.57 9.37
CA LEU A 65 -6.46 -6.49 8.20
C LEU A 65 -6.51 -7.82 7.43
N ALA A 66 -5.38 -8.54 7.33
CA ALA A 66 -5.33 -9.88 6.75
C ALA A 66 -6.20 -10.87 7.55
N LEU A 67 -6.06 -10.86 8.88
CA LEU A 67 -6.86 -11.72 9.77
C LEU A 67 -8.35 -11.41 9.63
N ARG A 68 -8.73 -10.13 9.57
CA ARG A 68 -10.10 -9.73 9.36
C ARG A 68 -10.62 -10.16 7.99
N ALA A 69 -9.83 -10.01 6.93
CA ALA A 69 -10.22 -10.45 5.59
C ALA A 69 -10.50 -11.96 5.55
N TRP A 70 -9.65 -12.78 6.16
CA TRP A 70 -9.88 -14.23 6.25
C TRP A 70 -11.12 -14.59 7.09
N GLN A 71 -11.36 -13.90 8.21
CA GLN A 71 -12.57 -14.09 9.01
C GLN A 71 -13.86 -13.79 8.22
N ASP A 72 -13.79 -12.79 7.33
CA ASP A 72 -14.88 -12.41 6.44
C ASP A 72 -14.97 -13.28 5.17
N GLY A 73 -14.15 -14.36 5.06
CA GLY A 73 -14.14 -15.29 3.93
C GLY A 73 -13.54 -14.74 2.64
N LYS A 74 -12.72 -13.69 2.73
CA LYS A 74 -12.07 -13.04 1.58
C LYS A 74 -10.75 -13.73 1.24
N THR A 75 -10.37 -13.71 -0.04
CA THR A 75 -9.03 -14.08 -0.49
C THR A 75 -8.08 -12.92 -0.23
N VAL A 76 -7.00 -13.20 0.51
CA VAL A 76 -5.90 -12.24 0.71
C VAL A 76 -4.78 -12.54 -0.27
N VAL A 77 -4.31 -11.53 -0.98
CA VAL A 77 -3.15 -11.64 -1.88
C VAL A 77 -2.07 -10.64 -1.47
N VAL A 78 -0.83 -10.97 -1.77
CA VAL A 78 0.33 -10.10 -1.49
C VAL A 78 1.24 -10.04 -2.71
N PRO A 79 2.03 -8.97 -2.88
CA PRO A 79 2.95 -8.86 -4.00
C PRO A 79 4.12 -9.83 -3.84
N LYS A 80 4.40 -10.59 -4.90
CA LYS A 80 5.70 -11.21 -5.15
C LYS A 80 6.45 -10.36 -6.16
N VAL A 81 7.63 -9.88 -5.78
CA VAL A 81 8.37 -8.92 -6.61
C VAL A 81 9.31 -9.65 -7.58
N SER A 82 9.16 -9.36 -8.86
CA SER A 82 10.16 -9.68 -9.89
C SER A 82 11.05 -8.47 -10.10
N TRP A 83 12.25 -8.50 -9.54
CA TRP A 83 13.21 -7.39 -9.61
C TRP A 83 13.70 -7.15 -11.03
N ASP A 84 13.95 -8.22 -11.80
CA ASP A 84 14.44 -8.14 -13.18
C ASP A 84 13.39 -7.52 -14.11
N GLN A 85 12.13 -7.91 -13.94
CA GLN A 85 11.01 -7.37 -14.73
C GLN A 85 10.42 -6.09 -14.14
N ARG A 86 10.86 -5.67 -12.96
CA ARG A 86 10.31 -4.54 -12.19
C ARG A 86 8.79 -4.61 -12.05
N ARG A 87 8.25 -5.81 -11.83
CA ARG A 87 6.80 -6.08 -11.71
C ARG A 87 6.47 -6.71 -10.36
N MET A 88 5.24 -6.51 -9.96
CA MET A 88 4.63 -7.22 -8.83
C MET A 88 3.61 -8.21 -9.37
N LEU A 89 3.71 -9.45 -8.90
CA LEU A 89 2.73 -10.51 -9.18
C LEU A 89 1.93 -10.73 -7.90
N PRO A 90 0.60 -10.45 -7.90
CA PRO A 90 -0.23 -10.77 -6.73
C PRO A 90 -0.35 -12.28 -6.60
N VAL A 91 0.00 -12.81 -5.43
CA VAL A 91 -0.13 -14.23 -5.12
C VAL A 91 -0.91 -14.40 -3.83
N GLU A 92 -1.67 -15.50 -3.73
CA GLU A 92 -2.48 -15.76 -2.55
C GLU A 92 -1.62 -15.95 -1.30
N LEU A 93 -2.05 -15.34 -0.21
CA LEU A 93 -1.48 -15.48 1.12
C LEU A 93 -2.44 -16.25 2.01
N THR A 94 -2.04 -17.43 2.47
CA THR A 94 -2.84 -18.29 3.35
C THR A 94 -2.35 -18.32 4.80
N SER A 95 -1.18 -17.74 5.07
CA SER A 95 -0.58 -17.68 6.40
C SER A 95 0.36 -16.48 6.54
N LEU A 96 0.40 -15.87 7.72
CA LEU A 96 1.35 -14.81 8.07
C LEU A 96 2.69 -15.34 8.61
N THR A 97 2.77 -16.63 8.89
CA THR A 97 3.92 -17.24 9.59
C THR A 97 4.60 -18.35 8.79
N SER A 98 3.91 -18.95 7.83
CA SER A 98 4.42 -20.05 7.01
C SER A 98 4.35 -19.75 5.52
N GLY A 99 5.20 -20.42 4.71
CA GLY A 99 5.24 -20.22 3.27
C GLY A 99 5.81 -18.87 2.83
N LEU A 100 6.51 -18.18 3.70
CA LEU A 100 7.17 -16.91 3.43
C LEU A 100 8.68 -17.04 3.45
N THR A 101 9.35 -16.24 2.63
CA THR A 101 10.81 -16.04 2.65
C THR A 101 11.11 -14.56 2.85
N THR A 102 12.31 -14.27 3.36
CA THR A 102 12.79 -12.89 3.47
C THR A 102 13.82 -12.64 2.38
N THR A 103 13.57 -11.66 1.54
CA THR A 103 14.52 -11.25 0.49
C THR A 103 15.69 -10.46 1.05
N GLY A 104 16.74 -10.26 0.25
CA GLY A 104 17.92 -9.47 0.65
C GLY A 104 17.63 -8.02 1.06
N ALA A 105 16.44 -7.50 0.72
CA ALA A 105 15.97 -6.17 1.14
C ALA A 105 15.18 -6.19 2.47
N GLY A 106 15.10 -7.32 3.15
CA GLY A 106 14.34 -7.49 4.40
C GLY A 106 12.82 -7.54 4.20
N VAL A 107 12.35 -7.66 2.97
CA VAL A 107 10.93 -7.77 2.62
C VAL A 107 10.52 -9.23 2.65
N ARG A 108 9.42 -9.53 3.31
CA ARG A 108 8.82 -10.88 3.30
C ARG A 108 8.01 -11.06 2.01
N GLU A 109 8.15 -12.23 1.40
CA GLU A 109 7.45 -12.59 0.17
C GLU A 109 7.00 -14.05 0.22
N PRO A 110 5.90 -14.43 -0.46
CA PRO A 110 5.52 -15.83 -0.61
C PRO A 110 6.59 -16.62 -1.38
N VAL A 111 6.93 -17.80 -0.86
CA VAL A 111 7.87 -18.72 -1.54
C VAL A 111 7.29 -19.20 -2.86
N ALA A 112 6.00 -19.56 -2.86
CA ALA A 112 5.26 -20.08 -4.01
C ALA A 112 3.84 -19.53 -4.01
N GLY A 113 3.13 -19.67 -5.12
CA GLY A 113 1.74 -19.28 -5.29
C GLY A 113 1.44 -19.02 -6.76
N ALA A 114 0.25 -19.40 -7.22
CA ALA A 114 -0.22 -19.02 -8.54
C ALA A 114 -0.57 -17.51 -8.54
N PRO A 115 -0.20 -16.76 -9.58
CA PRO A 115 -0.59 -15.37 -9.70
C PRO A 115 -2.12 -15.25 -9.80
N ILE A 116 -2.68 -14.28 -9.09
CA ILE A 116 -4.09 -13.92 -9.18
C ILE A 116 -4.25 -12.85 -10.27
N PRO A 117 -5.21 -13.00 -11.21
CA PRO A 117 -5.49 -11.99 -12.23
C PRO A 117 -5.84 -10.63 -11.62
N LEU A 118 -5.33 -9.54 -12.22
CA LEU A 118 -5.49 -8.18 -11.68
C LEU A 118 -6.95 -7.73 -11.63
N ASN A 119 -7.74 -8.14 -12.60
CA ASN A 119 -9.17 -7.83 -12.69
C ASN A 119 -10.04 -8.52 -11.61
N LEU A 120 -9.47 -9.45 -10.85
CA LEU A 120 -10.14 -10.06 -9.70
C LEU A 120 -9.83 -9.36 -8.38
N ILE A 121 -8.88 -8.41 -8.36
CA ILE A 121 -8.48 -7.70 -7.15
C ILE A 121 -9.40 -6.50 -6.96
N ASP A 122 -10.25 -6.58 -5.94
CA ASP A 122 -11.26 -5.55 -5.65
C ASP A 122 -10.66 -4.35 -4.89
N LEU A 123 -9.73 -4.61 -3.98
CA LEU A 123 -9.10 -3.60 -3.14
C LEU A 123 -7.60 -3.86 -3.03
N VAL A 124 -6.80 -2.83 -3.29
CA VAL A 124 -5.34 -2.84 -3.06
C VAL A 124 -4.98 -1.88 -1.95
N VAL A 125 -4.35 -2.38 -0.91
CA VAL A 125 -3.75 -1.57 0.15
C VAL A 125 -2.32 -1.24 -0.21
N VAL A 126 -2.02 0.05 -0.29
CA VAL A 126 -0.79 0.61 -0.85
C VAL A 126 0.07 1.21 0.24
N PRO A 127 1.34 0.76 0.42
CA PRO A 127 2.28 1.38 1.34
C PRO A 127 2.89 2.66 0.76
N GLY A 128 3.45 3.48 1.66
CA GLY A 128 4.20 4.66 1.27
C GLY A 128 5.00 5.22 2.43
N LEU A 129 5.95 6.11 2.13
CA LEU A 129 6.64 6.89 3.15
C LEU A 129 5.86 8.15 3.52
N GLY A 130 5.15 8.74 2.56
CA GLY A 130 4.31 9.91 2.78
C GLY A 130 3.16 9.97 1.79
N PHE A 131 2.10 10.67 2.21
CA PHE A 131 0.86 10.82 1.46
C PHE A 131 0.38 12.27 1.55
N THR A 132 -0.35 12.70 0.53
CA THR A 132 -0.99 14.03 0.53
C THR A 132 -2.50 13.91 0.66
N THR A 133 -3.13 15.02 0.98
CA THR A 133 -4.59 15.11 1.13
C THR A 133 -5.34 15.13 -0.21
N ASP A 134 -4.64 15.05 -1.32
CA ASP A 134 -5.17 14.96 -2.69
C ASP A 134 -4.84 13.62 -3.39
N GLY A 135 -4.35 12.63 -2.63
CA GLY A 135 -4.19 11.27 -3.09
C GLY A 135 -2.82 10.89 -3.65
N HIS A 136 -1.85 11.81 -3.66
CA HIS A 136 -0.50 11.48 -4.08
C HIS A 136 0.30 10.79 -2.97
N ARG A 137 1.28 9.97 -3.37
CA ARG A 137 2.16 9.30 -2.42
C ARG A 137 3.61 9.35 -2.86
N ILE A 138 4.50 9.24 -1.89
CA ILE A 138 5.92 8.99 -2.11
C ILE A 138 6.29 7.64 -1.51
N GLY A 139 6.73 6.72 -2.38
CA GLY A 139 7.22 5.40 -1.97
C GLY A 139 8.73 5.36 -1.79
N ARG A 140 9.27 4.15 -1.69
CA ARG A 140 10.73 3.90 -1.51
C ARG A 140 11.57 4.19 -2.76
N GLY A 141 10.95 4.52 -3.91
CA GLY A 141 11.63 4.97 -5.13
C GLY A 141 11.69 3.94 -6.26
N MET A 142 11.15 2.75 -6.10
CA MET A 142 11.18 1.70 -7.13
C MET A 142 10.00 1.73 -8.12
N GLY A 143 8.94 2.50 -7.83
CA GLY A 143 7.77 2.68 -8.70
C GLY A 143 6.94 1.40 -8.93
N PHE A 144 7.05 0.38 -8.09
CA PHE A 144 6.32 -0.88 -8.25
C PHE A 144 4.80 -0.68 -8.23
N TYR A 145 4.30 0.08 -7.25
CA TYR A 145 2.87 0.33 -7.12
C TYR A 145 2.33 1.25 -8.22
N ASP A 146 3.12 2.22 -8.72
CA ASP A 146 2.69 3.05 -9.85
C ASP A 146 2.50 2.21 -11.10
N ARG A 147 3.47 1.34 -11.42
CA ARG A 147 3.34 0.41 -12.54
C ARG A 147 2.23 -0.62 -12.35
N PHE A 148 1.94 -1.04 -11.11
CA PHE A 148 0.85 -1.95 -10.82
C PHE A 148 -0.51 -1.28 -11.03
N LEU A 149 -0.70 -0.09 -10.46
CA LEU A 149 -1.95 0.65 -10.53
C LEU A 149 -2.24 1.22 -11.94
N ALA A 150 -1.19 1.40 -12.76
CA ALA A 150 -1.33 1.86 -14.14
C ALA A 150 -1.77 0.77 -15.13
N GLN A 151 -1.85 -0.50 -14.70
CA GLN A 151 -2.29 -1.59 -15.60
C GLN A 151 -3.81 -1.50 -15.82
N SER A 152 -4.23 -1.53 -17.08
CA SER A 152 -5.65 -1.43 -17.48
C SER A 152 -6.52 -2.57 -16.93
N GLU A 153 -5.91 -3.71 -16.64
CA GLU A 153 -6.57 -4.86 -16.04
C GLU A 153 -6.91 -4.68 -14.56
N PHE A 154 -6.27 -3.74 -13.88
CA PHE A 154 -6.62 -3.41 -12.49
C PHE A 154 -7.77 -2.39 -12.48
N ILE A 155 -8.94 -2.84 -12.07
CA ILE A 155 -10.17 -2.04 -12.00
C ILE A 155 -10.66 -1.81 -10.56
N GLY A 156 -9.90 -2.30 -9.58
CA GLY A 156 -10.23 -2.23 -8.17
C GLY A 156 -9.95 -0.86 -7.53
N VAL A 157 -10.21 -0.79 -6.24
CA VAL A 157 -9.98 0.42 -5.44
C VAL A 157 -8.58 0.43 -4.86
N SER A 158 -7.84 1.54 -4.98
CA SER A 158 -6.54 1.74 -4.34
C SER A 158 -6.69 2.53 -3.03
N CYS A 159 -6.21 1.96 -1.94
CA CYS A 159 -6.24 2.55 -0.59
C CYS A 159 -4.81 2.71 -0.05
N GLY A 160 -4.34 3.93 0.15
CA GLY A 160 -3.15 4.17 0.94
C GLY A 160 -3.40 3.77 2.41
N LEU A 161 -2.42 3.15 3.06
CA LEU A 161 -2.49 2.85 4.47
C LEU A 161 -1.29 3.47 5.17
N ALA A 162 -1.54 4.34 6.15
CA ALA A 162 -0.53 5.20 6.73
C ALA A 162 -0.80 5.51 8.20
N PHE A 163 0.24 5.94 8.90
CA PHE A 163 0.09 6.72 10.13
C PHE A 163 -0.22 8.17 9.76
N GLU A 164 -0.99 8.89 10.58
CA GLU A 164 -1.30 10.29 10.32
C GLU A 164 -0.02 11.15 10.20
N GLU A 165 1.06 10.76 10.85
CA GLU A 165 2.38 11.37 10.76
C GLU A 165 2.98 11.35 9.36
N GLN A 166 2.51 10.45 8.48
CA GLN A 166 2.95 10.34 7.09
C GLN A 166 2.19 11.29 6.15
N VAL A 167 1.13 11.95 6.66
CA VAL A 167 0.38 12.91 5.86
C VAL A 167 1.15 14.23 5.80
N VAL A 168 1.42 14.68 4.59
CA VAL A 168 2.17 15.91 4.30
C VAL A 168 1.39 16.82 3.36
N PRO A 169 1.58 18.16 3.44
CA PRO A 169 0.81 19.09 2.62
C PRO A 169 1.04 18.95 1.12
N ARG A 170 2.28 18.63 0.72
CA ARG A 170 2.68 18.54 -0.69
C ARG A 170 3.79 17.51 -0.89
N LEU A 171 3.78 16.88 -2.05
CA LEU A 171 4.83 16.01 -2.56
C LEU A 171 5.18 16.44 -4.00
N PRO A 172 6.42 16.26 -4.45
CA PRO A 172 6.76 16.36 -5.86
C PRO A 172 6.08 15.23 -6.62
N VAL A 173 5.19 15.57 -7.55
CA VAL A 173 4.45 14.62 -8.39
C VAL A 173 5.09 14.58 -9.77
N LEU A 174 5.23 13.38 -10.32
CA LEU A 174 5.67 13.13 -11.70
C LEU A 174 4.47 12.60 -12.52
N GLU A 175 4.54 12.75 -13.82
CA GLU A 175 3.47 12.36 -14.74
C GLU A 175 3.05 10.89 -14.60
N HIS A 176 3.98 10.01 -14.23
CA HIS A 176 3.73 8.57 -14.05
C HIS A 176 3.33 8.18 -12.62
N ASP A 177 3.25 9.12 -11.68
CA ASP A 177 2.80 8.85 -10.32
C ASP A 177 1.27 8.69 -10.34
N ILE A 178 0.75 7.55 -9.92
CA ILE A 178 -0.68 7.25 -9.90
C ILE A 178 -1.30 7.68 -8.58
N SER A 179 -2.35 8.50 -8.65
CA SER A 179 -3.12 8.93 -7.49
C SER A 179 -3.94 7.79 -6.91
N LEU A 180 -4.07 7.77 -5.58
CA LEU A 180 -4.92 6.82 -4.86
C LEU A 180 -6.38 7.27 -4.87
N ILE A 181 -7.30 6.32 -4.71
CA ILE A 181 -8.74 6.57 -4.57
C ILE A 181 -9.08 6.97 -3.13
N MET A 182 -8.39 6.37 -2.16
CA MET A 182 -8.56 6.74 -0.75
C MET A 182 -7.26 6.57 0.06
N LEU A 183 -7.23 7.20 1.23
CA LEU A 183 -6.18 7.08 2.24
C LEU A 183 -6.83 6.76 3.59
N ALA A 184 -6.37 5.71 4.21
CA ALA A 184 -6.69 5.35 5.59
C ALA A 184 -5.51 5.70 6.50
N THR A 185 -5.80 6.38 7.61
CA THR A 185 -4.84 6.60 8.69
C THR A 185 -5.43 6.14 10.02
N ASP A 186 -4.65 6.21 11.09
CA ASP A 186 -5.14 5.98 12.46
C ASP A 186 -6.20 6.99 12.90
N ARG A 187 -6.47 8.04 12.11
CA ARG A 187 -7.49 9.06 12.38
C ARG A 187 -8.74 8.95 11.51
N GLY A 188 -8.75 8.11 10.48
CA GLY A 188 -9.92 7.91 9.63
C GLY A 188 -9.61 7.73 8.16
N ILE A 189 -10.66 7.81 7.35
CA ILE A 189 -10.63 7.65 5.89
C ILE A 189 -10.75 9.00 5.21
N ARG A 190 -9.89 9.22 4.23
CA ARG A 190 -10.01 10.31 3.24
C ARG A 190 -10.27 9.69 1.88
N ARG A 191 -11.35 10.12 1.19
CA ARG A 191 -11.61 9.76 -0.20
C ARG A 191 -11.23 10.92 -1.10
N PHE A 192 -10.61 10.58 -2.20
CA PHE A 192 -10.22 11.56 -3.20
C PHE A 192 -11.19 11.49 -4.38
N SER A 193 -11.59 12.65 -4.90
CA SER A 193 -12.37 12.71 -6.13
C SER A 193 -11.46 12.20 -7.25
N SER A 194 -11.81 11.06 -7.86
CA SER A 194 -11.13 10.62 -9.07
C SER A 194 -11.43 11.64 -10.17
N ASN A 195 -10.43 12.44 -10.54
CA ASN A 195 -10.42 13.09 -11.85
C ASN A 195 -10.19 11.99 -12.90
N TRP A 196 -11.19 11.15 -13.10
CA TRP A 196 -11.27 10.32 -14.30
C TRP A 196 -11.55 11.27 -15.48
N ILE A 197 -10.51 11.90 -15.99
CA ILE A 197 -10.57 12.49 -17.31
C ILE A 197 -10.55 11.28 -18.26
N GLY A 198 -11.76 10.85 -18.64
CA GLY A 198 -11.95 9.83 -19.66
C GLY A 198 -11.22 10.27 -20.93
N GLN A 199 -10.23 9.50 -21.33
CA GLN A 199 -9.80 9.52 -22.71
C GLN A 199 -10.89 8.80 -23.50
N GLN A 200 -11.71 9.60 -24.21
CA GLN A 200 -12.50 9.17 -25.36
C GLN A 200 -11.57 8.94 -26.55
#